data_b57ec7323f23b16b17bae829eb71794b
#
_entry.id   b57ec7323f23b16b17bae829eb71794b
#
_cell.length_a   1.000
_cell.length_b   1.000
_cell.length_c   1.000
_cell.angle_alpha   90.00
_cell.angle_beta   90.00
_cell.angle_gamma   90.00
#
_symmetry.space_group_name_H-M   'P 1'
#
loop_
_entity.id
_entity.type
_entity.pdbx_description
1 polymer ?
#
loop_
_entity_poly.entity_id
_entity_poly.type
_entity_poly.pdbx_seq_one_letter_code
_entity_poly.pdbx_strand_id
1 'polypeptide(L)'
;CWIKSGTADGAPCWTKRGGACPHSKEFDPCPYYEQKFDAANARLTLSNPAYLFRVIQGDQRFERRDFAIIDEAHQMEDFLLDLLGTRITEADWKRVHGPKWNFPMHYHPADWVDDIRDFGKSAEAHLKRAEDEDNDTAMKTYRGLVEKAATVMTLLQEPENVIVKLDKNKFGRFIDFNPVRVRKYADEMLDTVSRKRIFLSATILDIDTFLHSLGLEDQKTLYVNVTETPFPKDCFNIHYCPVGSMSYSRREKTIPKQVKAIQGIMERFPNKRGVILPHSHYIRESLVKGLTELGFEDRIVTHGSDVKGREAALDYFFKSERDDLVLISTYVTEGFDFKGKLAEWLVLCKVPYLPIANNPTIETRLKEDEHQWR
;
A
#
# COMPACT_ATOMS: atom_id res chain seq x y z
N CYS A 1 15.71 4.37 -16.76
CA CYS A 1 15.62 2.95 -17.19
C CYS A 1 14.17 2.52 -17.25
N TRP A 2 13.49 2.91 -18.32
CA TRP A 2 12.12 2.46 -18.60
C TRP A 2 12.19 1.03 -19.13
N ILE A 3 11.87 0.07 -18.30
CA ILE A 3 11.66 -1.30 -18.71
C ILE A 3 10.16 -1.51 -18.76
N LYS A 4 9.72 -2.38 -19.66
CA LYS A 4 8.34 -2.72 -20.04
C LYS A 4 7.26 -2.76 -18.94
N SER A 5 7.60 -2.62 -17.67
CA SER A 5 6.69 -2.57 -16.51
C SER A 5 6.47 -1.17 -15.92
N GLY A 6 7.08 -0.12 -16.45
CA GLY A 6 6.93 1.24 -15.92
C GLY A 6 7.55 1.49 -14.54
N THR A 7 8.28 0.52 -13.96
CA THR A 7 8.96 0.64 -12.68
C THR A 7 10.48 0.55 -12.85
N ALA A 8 11.23 1.25 -12.01
CA ALA A 8 12.69 1.16 -12.00
C ALA A 8 13.21 -0.18 -11.46
N ASP A 9 12.36 -1.02 -10.88
CA ASP A 9 12.73 -2.25 -10.18
C ASP A 9 13.37 -3.32 -11.07
N GLY A 10 13.11 -3.28 -12.38
CA GLY A 10 13.74 -4.16 -13.36
C GLY A 10 14.92 -3.53 -14.10
N ALA A 11 15.34 -2.33 -13.75
CA ALA A 11 16.44 -1.65 -14.45
C ALA A 11 17.78 -2.37 -14.24
N PRO A 12 18.63 -2.50 -15.30
CA PRO A 12 19.96 -3.13 -15.16
C PRO A 12 20.83 -2.47 -14.10
N CYS A 13 20.73 -1.16 -13.91
CA CYS A 13 21.43 -0.42 -12.87
C CYS A 13 20.92 -0.73 -11.45
N TRP A 14 19.70 -1.27 -11.32
CA TRP A 14 19.10 -1.65 -10.05
C TRP A 14 19.28 -3.15 -9.74
N THR A 15 19.15 -4.00 -10.76
CA THR A 15 19.15 -5.47 -10.61
C THR A 15 20.53 -6.11 -10.61
N LYS A 16 21.52 -5.49 -11.20
CA LYS A 16 22.90 -6.00 -11.23
C LYS A 16 23.75 -5.21 -10.26
N ARG A 17 24.19 -5.83 -9.17
CA ARG A 17 25.24 -5.27 -8.31
C ARG A 17 26.46 -4.93 -9.16
N GLY A 18 26.77 -3.64 -9.29
CA GLY A 18 27.88 -3.16 -10.11
C GLY A 18 27.65 -3.21 -11.62
N GLY A 19 26.42 -3.40 -12.08
CA GLY A 19 26.08 -3.31 -13.50
C GLY A 19 26.18 -1.86 -13.99
N ALA A 20 27.00 -1.61 -15.00
CA ALA A 20 27.05 -0.31 -15.65
C ALA A 20 25.67 0.03 -16.22
N CYS A 21 25.18 1.24 -15.92
CA CYS A 21 23.95 1.73 -16.53
C CYS A 21 24.15 1.81 -18.06
N PRO A 22 23.27 1.21 -18.87
CA PRO A 22 23.37 1.30 -20.31
C PRO A 22 23.27 2.74 -20.84
N HIS A 23 22.67 3.63 -20.03
CA HIS A 23 22.50 5.06 -20.32
C HIS A 23 23.55 5.95 -19.60
N SER A 24 24.67 5.38 -19.15
CA SER A 24 25.75 6.14 -18.49
C SER A 24 26.63 6.93 -19.45
N LYS A 25 26.45 6.77 -20.75
CA LYS A 25 27.16 7.55 -21.76
C LYS A 25 26.44 8.89 -21.99
N GLU A 26 27.20 9.96 -22.11
CA GLU A 26 26.72 11.34 -22.23
C GLU A 26 25.71 11.60 -23.38
N PHE A 27 25.55 10.67 -24.32
CA PHE A 27 24.73 10.82 -25.52
C PHE A 27 23.39 10.04 -25.47
N ASP A 28 23.11 9.31 -24.39
CA ASP A 28 21.85 8.56 -24.27
C ASP A 28 21.31 8.74 -22.84
N PRO A 29 20.61 9.86 -22.58
CA PRO A 29 20.08 10.18 -21.25
C PRO A 29 19.11 9.11 -20.79
N CYS A 30 19.16 8.77 -19.51
CA CYS A 30 18.28 7.78 -18.91
C CYS A 30 16.85 8.32 -18.88
N PRO A 31 15.87 7.68 -19.55
CA PRO A 31 14.49 8.16 -19.59
C PRO A 31 13.85 8.34 -18.21
N TYR A 32 14.29 7.57 -17.21
CA TYR A 32 13.83 7.73 -15.82
C TYR A 32 14.30 9.07 -15.23
N TYR A 33 15.55 9.42 -15.43
CA TYR A 33 16.10 10.68 -14.89
C TYR A 33 15.61 11.89 -15.68
N GLU A 34 15.39 11.77 -16.97
CA GLU A 34 14.74 12.82 -17.79
C GLU A 34 13.33 13.10 -17.28
N GLN A 35 12.50 12.06 -17.15
CA GLN A 35 11.14 12.19 -16.67
C GLN A 35 11.10 12.74 -15.22
N LYS A 36 12.06 12.33 -14.37
CA LYS A 36 12.19 12.87 -13.03
C LYS A 36 12.56 14.35 -13.04
N PHE A 37 13.47 14.76 -13.91
CA PHE A 37 13.86 16.16 -14.09
C PHE A 37 12.71 17.01 -14.62
N ASP A 38 12.00 16.51 -15.63
CA ASP A 38 10.82 17.17 -16.19
C ASP A 38 9.73 17.34 -15.14
N ALA A 39 9.47 16.31 -14.34
CA ALA A 39 8.50 16.36 -13.26
C ALA A 39 8.88 17.39 -12.17
N ALA A 40 10.16 17.51 -11.83
CA ALA A 40 10.63 18.50 -10.87
C ALA A 40 10.41 19.94 -11.36
N ASN A 41 10.59 20.20 -12.66
CA ASN A 41 10.47 21.52 -13.27
C ASN A 41 9.07 21.84 -13.83
N ALA A 42 8.18 20.85 -13.90
CA ALA A 42 6.84 21.07 -14.43
C ALA A 42 5.98 21.92 -13.50
N ARG A 43 5.12 22.78 -14.06
CA ARG A 43 4.14 23.56 -13.30
C ARG A 43 3.08 22.66 -12.64
N LEU A 44 2.75 21.54 -13.26
CA LEU A 44 1.85 20.53 -12.77
C LEU A 44 2.55 19.16 -12.85
N THR A 45 2.62 18.44 -11.74
CA THR A 45 3.20 17.12 -11.67
C THR A 45 2.15 16.14 -11.15
N LEU A 46 1.92 15.04 -11.88
CA LEU A 46 1.12 13.92 -11.43
C LEU A 46 2.05 12.81 -10.91
N SER A 47 1.82 12.38 -9.69
CA SER A 47 2.66 11.36 -9.05
C SER A 47 1.84 10.49 -8.10
N ASN A 48 2.26 9.24 -7.89
CA ASN A 48 1.72 8.50 -6.76
C ASN A 48 2.36 8.99 -5.44
N PRO A 49 1.65 8.90 -4.31
CA PRO A 49 2.14 9.40 -3.02
C PRO A 49 3.46 8.76 -2.61
N ALA A 50 3.61 7.44 -2.75
CA ALA A 50 4.82 6.72 -2.33
C ALA A 50 6.09 7.20 -3.06
N TYR A 51 5.99 7.50 -4.35
CA TYR A 51 7.09 8.06 -5.11
C TYR A 51 7.38 9.51 -4.67
N LEU A 52 6.34 10.33 -4.56
CA LEU A 52 6.46 11.75 -4.25
C LEU A 52 7.16 11.98 -2.90
N PHE A 53 6.70 11.33 -1.84
CA PHE A 53 7.30 11.49 -0.51
C PHE A 53 8.74 10.99 -0.44
N ARG A 54 9.08 9.89 -1.11
CA ARG A 54 10.46 9.40 -1.19
C ARG A 54 11.37 10.33 -1.98
N VAL A 55 10.86 10.93 -3.04
CA VAL A 55 11.65 11.82 -3.90
C VAL A 55 11.89 13.16 -3.23
N ILE A 56 10.89 13.73 -2.57
CA ILE A 56 11.03 15.01 -1.83
C ILE A 56 12.08 14.89 -0.73
N GLN A 57 12.12 13.77 -0.01
CA GLN A 57 13.12 13.53 1.04
C GLN A 57 14.55 13.37 0.50
N GLY A 58 14.71 12.83 -0.71
CA GLY A 58 16.02 12.46 -1.27
C GLY A 58 16.53 13.35 -2.41
N ASP A 59 15.72 14.27 -2.93
CA ASP A 59 16.08 15.09 -4.09
C ASP A 59 15.62 16.54 -3.93
N GLN A 60 16.57 17.41 -3.60
CA GLN A 60 16.34 18.86 -3.38
C GLN A 60 15.74 19.59 -4.59
N ARG A 61 15.70 19.00 -5.76
CA ARG A 61 15.06 19.59 -6.96
C ARG A 61 13.54 19.55 -6.90
N PHE A 62 12.96 18.66 -6.08
CA PHE A 62 11.53 18.66 -5.84
C PHE A 62 11.18 19.67 -4.73
N GLU A 63 11.01 20.90 -5.14
CA GLU A 63 10.61 21.97 -4.24
C GLU A 63 9.14 21.82 -3.82
N ARG A 64 8.81 22.36 -2.65
CA ARG A 64 7.45 22.43 -2.16
C ARG A 64 6.56 23.20 -3.13
N ARG A 65 5.40 22.64 -3.44
CA ARG A 65 4.43 23.23 -4.38
C ARG A 65 3.49 24.23 -3.67
N ASP A 66 2.90 25.14 -4.44
CA ASP A 66 1.87 26.06 -3.93
C ASP A 66 0.62 25.29 -3.50
N PHE A 67 0.24 24.27 -4.28
CA PHE A 67 -0.93 23.42 -4.05
C PHE A 67 -0.60 21.95 -4.24
N ALA A 68 -1.23 21.11 -3.43
CA ALA A 68 -1.31 19.67 -3.64
C ALA A 68 -2.79 19.25 -3.70
N ILE A 69 -3.13 18.44 -4.70
CA ILE A 69 -4.42 17.76 -4.79
C ILE A 69 -4.17 16.29 -4.53
N ILE A 70 -4.80 15.76 -3.50
CA ILE A 70 -4.62 14.40 -3.02
C ILE A 70 -5.93 13.67 -3.27
N ASP A 71 -5.91 12.81 -4.27
CA ASP A 71 -7.03 11.95 -4.59
C ASP A 71 -7.02 10.70 -3.73
N GLU A 72 -8.18 10.06 -3.55
CA GLU A 72 -8.38 8.92 -2.64
C GLU A 72 -7.83 9.20 -1.22
N ALA A 73 -8.09 10.41 -0.75
CA ALA A 73 -7.51 10.93 0.49
C ALA A 73 -7.85 10.12 1.75
N HIS A 74 -8.93 9.32 1.71
CA HIS A 74 -9.29 8.40 2.79
C HIS A 74 -8.19 7.38 3.10
N GLN A 75 -7.29 7.10 2.15
CA GLN A 75 -6.15 6.19 2.34
C GLN A 75 -4.91 6.87 2.92
N MET A 76 -4.94 8.19 3.15
CA MET A 76 -3.74 8.94 3.50
C MET A 76 -3.14 8.52 4.85
N GLU A 77 -3.97 8.23 5.84
CA GLU A 77 -3.47 7.75 7.13
C GLU A 77 -2.71 6.44 6.99
N ASP A 78 -3.31 5.45 6.32
CA ASP A 78 -2.67 4.14 6.10
C ASP A 78 -1.38 4.26 5.30
N PHE A 79 -1.39 5.13 4.29
CA PHE A 79 -0.20 5.41 3.50
C PHE A 79 0.94 6.02 4.34
N LEU A 80 0.64 6.98 5.22
CA LEU A 80 1.65 7.60 6.09
C LEU A 80 2.13 6.63 7.18
N LEU A 81 1.27 5.74 7.68
CA LEU A 81 1.68 4.65 8.58
C LEU A 81 2.70 3.73 7.92
N ASP A 82 2.42 3.30 6.69
CA ASP A 82 3.33 2.45 5.92
C ASP A 82 4.66 3.16 5.59
N LEU A 83 4.61 4.46 5.34
CA LEU A 83 5.80 5.26 5.04
C LEU A 83 6.72 5.44 6.26
N LEU A 84 6.14 5.62 7.43
CA LEU A 84 6.87 5.75 8.71
C LEU A 84 7.32 4.40 9.27
N GLY A 85 6.61 3.33 8.94
CA GLY A 85 6.96 1.98 9.36
C GLY A 85 8.36 1.60 8.90
N THR A 86 9.23 1.27 9.86
CA THR A 86 10.65 1.06 9.56
C THR A 86 11.11 -0.31 10.04
N ARG A 87 11.75 -1.05 9.13
CA ARG A 87 12.36 -2.35 9.43
C ARG A 87 13.87 -2.24 9.54
N ILE A 88 14.42 -2.73 10.65
CA ILE A 88 15.85 -2.98 10.82
C ILE A 88 16.09 -4.48 10.88
N THR A 89 16.96 -4.98 10.02
CA THR A 89 17.29 -6.40 9.95
C THR A 89 18.56 -6.72 10.73
N GLU A 90 18.71 -7.97 11.14
CA GLU A 90 19.97 -8.47 11.73
C GLU A 90 21.17 -8.25 10.79
N ALA A 91 20.93 -8.32 9.47
CA ALA A 91 21.95 -8.02 8.47
C ALA A 91 22.36 -6.53 8.47
N ASP A 92 21.38 -5.61 8.63
CA ASP A 92 21.67 -4.17 8.79
C ASP A 92 22.49 -3.93 10.05
N TRP A 93 22.11 -4.56 11.16
CA TRP A 93 22.79 -4.46 12.44
C TRP A 93 24.25 -4.92 12.36
N LYS A 94 24.47 -6.12 11.80
CA LYS A 94 25.84 -6.66 11.62
C LYS A 94 26.67 -5.85 10.63
N ARG A 95 26.06 -5.19 9.66
CA ARG A 95 26.77 -4.31 8.72
C ARG A 95 27.31 -3.08 9.41
N VAL A 96 26.60 -2.55 10.38
CA VAL A 96 26.99 -1.34 11.12
C VAL A 96 27.97 -1.65 12.25
N HIS A 97 27.69 -2.67 13.06
CA HIS A 97 28.49 -2.98 14.26
C HIS A 97 29.50 -4.11 14.08
N GLY A 98 29.40 -4.85 12.97
CA GLY A 98 30.22 -6.02 12.70
C GLY A 98 29.58 -7.35 13.08
N PRO A 99 30.13 -8.48 12.56
CA PRO A 99 29.47 -9.78 12.63
C PRO A 99 29.41 -10.41 14.04
N LYS A 100 30.22 -9.91 14.97
CA LYS A 100 30.29 -10.41 16.34
C LYS A 100 29.23 -9.81 17.27
N TRP A 101 28.58 -8.73 16.85
CA TRP A 101 27.55 -8.07 17.66
C TRP A 101 26.24 -8.83 17.66
N ASN A 102 25.64 -8.97 18.82
CA ASN A 102 24.34 -9.56 18.95
C ASN A 102 23.26 -8.57 18.50
N PHE A 103 22.27 -9.08 17.79
CA PHE A 103 21.08 -8.31 17.47
C PHE A 103 20.22 -8.15 18.72
N PRO A 104 19.92 -6.91 19.18
CA PRO A 104 19.14 -6.68 20.38
C PRO A 104 17.73 -7.26 20.27
N MET A 105 17.11 -7.54 21.41
CA MET A 105 15.78 -8.14 21.48
C MET A 105 14.98 -7.51 22.62
N HIS A 106 14.56 -6.26 22.43
CA HIS A 106 13.69 -5.58 23.39
C HIS A 106 12.24 -5.63 22.95
N TYR A 107 11.33 -5.77 23.90
CA TYR A 107 9.89 -5.80 23.62
C TYR A 107 9.23 -4.43 23.82
N HIS A 108 9.83 -3.55 24.61
CA HIS A 108 9.31 -2.21 24.82
C HIS A 108 10.02 -1.20 23.92
N PRO A 109 9.26 -0.31 23.26
CA PRO A 109 9.87 0.68 22.36
C PRO A 109 10.93 1.56 23.04
N ALA A 110 10.70 1.98 24.28
CA ALA A 110 11.64 2.84 25.02
C ALA A 110 13.04 2.21 25.22
N ASP A 111 13.11 0.88 25.32
CA ASP A 111 14.37 0.16 25.53
C ASP A 111 15.29 0.20 24.28
N TRP A 112 14.75 0.59 23.14
CA TRP A 112 15.49 0.69 21.88
C TRP A 112 16.23 2.01 21.67
N VAL A 113 15.96 3.03 22.47
CA VAL A 113 16.46 4.40 22.25
C VAL A 113 17.98 4.45 22.15
N ASP A 114 18.68 3.81 23.09
CA ASP A 114 20.14 3.84 23.10
C ASP A 114 20.74 2.98 21.98
N ASP A 115 20.18 1.81 21.73
CA ASP A 115 20.63 0.92 20.66
C ASP A 115 20.46 1.55 19.29
N ILE A 116 19.34 2.20 19.02
CA ILE A 116 19.09 2.88 17.73
C ILE A 116 19.96 4.13 17.59
N ARG A 117 20.20 4.86 18.69
CA ARG A 117 21.13 5.99 18.68
C ARG A 117 22.55 5.56 18.33
N ASP A 118 23.03 4.47 18.92
CA ASP A 118 24.36 3.93 18.64
C ASP A 118 24.44 3.34 17.23
N PHE A 119 23.37 2.68 16.76
CA PHE A 119 23.27 2.21 15.38
C PHE A 119 23.36 3.37 14.40
N GLY A 120 22.63 4.48 14.63
CA GLY A 120 22.68 5.68 13.80
C GLY A 120 24.07 6.30 13.73
N LYS A 121 24.72 6.56 14.89
CA LYS A 121 26.08 7.11 14.95
C LYS A 121 27.10 6.23 14.24
N SER A 122 27.00 4.91 14.40
CA SER A 122 27.89 3.98 13.74
C SER A 122 27.67 3.96 12.22
N ALA A 123 26.40 4.04 11.77
CA ALA A 123 26.07 4.14 10.37
C ALA A 123 26.59 5.45 9.74
N GLU A 124 26.50 6.59 10.45
CA GLU A 124 27.06 7.87 10.03
C GLU A 124 28.57 7.82 9.88
N ALA A 125 29.27 7.18 10.84
CA ALA A 125 30.72 7.01 10.75
C ALA A 125 31.12 6.18 9.52
N HIS A 126 30.37 5.15 9.19
CA HIS A 126 30.59 4.37 7.96
C HIS A 126 30.25 5.15 6.70
N LEU A 127 29.19 5.97 6.72
CA LEU A 127 28.83 6.84 5.61
C LEU A 127 29.96 7.82 5.30
N LYS A 128 30.49 8.49 6.32
CA LYS A 128 31.62 9.42 6.17
C LYS A 128 32.85 8.75 5.57
N ARG A 129 33.19 7.54 6.00
CA ARG A 129 34.31 6.79 5.39
C ARG A 129 34.02 6.46 3.92
N ALA A 130 32.80 6.09 3.60
CA ALA A 130 32.43 5.81 2.22
C ALA A 130 32.50 7.06 1.32
N GLU A 131 32.21 8.25 1.89
CA GLU A 131 32.39 9.53 1.23
C GLU A 131 33.89 9.86 1.02
N ASP A 132 34.73 9.65 2.04
CA ASP A 132 36.18 9.85 1.95
C ASP A 132 36.83 8.91 0.92
N GLU A 133 36.28 7.71 0.72
CA GLU A 133 36.73 6.69 -0.22
C GLU A 133 36.08 6.79 -1.62
N ASP A 134 35.20 7.75 -1.85
CA ASP A 134 34.39 7.94 -3.06
C ASP A 134 33.65 6.65 -3.51
N ASN A 135 33.10 5.92 -2.52
CA ASN A 135 32.44 4.64 -2.72
C ASN A 135 30.91 4.79 -2.79
N ASP A 136 30.39 5.05 -3.97
CA ASP A 136 28.95 5.28 -4.22
C ASP A 136 28.02 4.19 -3.66
N THR A 137 28.43 2.92 -3.78
CA THR A 137 27.62 1.78 -3.31
C THR A 137 27.53 1.75 -1.78
N ALA A 138 28.66 2.00 -1.11
CA ALA A 138 28.72 2.08 0.34
C ALA A 138 27.97 3.32 0.84
N MET A 139 28.17 4.49 0.21
CA MET A 139 27.44 5.72 0.54
C MET A 139 25.95 5.51 0.48
N LYS A 140 25.40 4.96 -0.60
CA LYS A 140 23.97 4.67 -0.74
C LYS A 140 23.47 3.74 0.36
N THR A 141 24.25 2.70 0.67
CA THR A 141 23.87 1.71 1.69
C THR A 141 23.81 2.34 3.07
N TYR A 142 24.85 3.04 3.48
CA TYR A 142 24.93 3.62 4.83
C TYR A 142 24.02 4.83 4.99
N ARG A 143 23.79 5.62 3.96
CA ARG A 143 22.77 6.68 3.96
C ARG A 143 21.39 6.12 4.27
N GLY A 144 20.98 5.02 3.62
CA GLY A 144 19.70 4.36 3.93
C GLY A 144 19.63 3.81 5.35
N LEU A 145 20.75 3.41 5.97
CA LEU A 145 20.76 2.98 7.38
C LEU A 145 20.67 4.17 8.35
N VAL A 146 21.31 5.29 8.02
CA VAL A 146 21.17 6.55 8.77
C VAL A 146 19.74 7.04 8.72
N GLU A 147 19.09 7.04 7.55
CA GLU A 147 17.69 7.42 7.37
C GLU A 147 16.77 6.52 8.20
N LYS A 148 16.98 5.20 8.20
CA LYS A 148 16.23 4.26 9.05
C LYS A 148 16.38 4.61 10.54
N ALA A 149 17.61 4.85 11.01
CA ALA A 149 17.87 5.21 12.39
C ALA A 149 17.15 6.51 12.77
N ALA A 150 17.24 7.53 11.92
CA ALA A 150 16.57 8.82 12.13
C ALA A 150 15.05 8.67 12.22
N THR A 151 14.43 7.91 11.30
CA THR A 151 12.98 7.65 11.33
C THR A 151 12.60 6.94 12.63
N VAL A 152 13.31 5.88 13.02
CA VAL A 152 13.01 5.17 14.27
C VAL A 152 13.21 6.07 15.48
N MET A 153 14.26 6.89 15.53
CA MET A 153 14.48 7.84 16.62
C MET A 153 13.35 8.88 16.72
N THR A 154 12.80 9.32 15.60
CA THR A 154 11.61 10.21 15.56
C THR A 154 10.41 9.49 16.16
N LEU A 155 10.15 8.25 15.77
CA LEU A 155 9.07 7.44 16.34
C LEU A 155 9.24 7.22 17.85
N LEU A 156 10.47 6.92 18.30
CA LEU A 156 10.79 6.65 19.71
C LEU A 156 10.76 7.90 20.62
N GLN A 157 10.52 9.09 20.08
CA GLN A 157 10.16 10.26 20.89
C GLN A 157 8.82 10.07 21.62
N GLU A 158 7.95 9.19 21.09
CA GLU A 158 6.66 8.80 21.66
C GLU A 158 6.55 7.26 21.70
N PRO A 159 7.25 6.62 22.64
CA PRO A 159 7.29 5.16 22.69
C PRO A 159 5.90 4.52 22.82
N GLU A 160 4.96 5.21 23.45
CA GLU A 160 3.57 4.77 23.60
C GLU A 160 2.80 4.72 22.26
N ASN A 161 3.25 5.49 21.26
CA ASN A 161 2.69 5.50 19.92
C ASN A 161 3.41 4.53 18.96
N VAL A 162 4.29 3.66 19.47
CA VAL A 162 5.08 2.74 18.65
C VAL A 162 4.85 1.29 19.04
N ILE A 163 4.63 0.44 18.07
CA ILE A 163 4.62 -1.00 18.25
C ILE A 163 5.90 -1.58 17.68
N VAL A 164 6.61 -2.32 18.54
CA VAL A 164 7.80 -3.07 18.17
C VAL A 164 7.42 -4.53 17.93
N LYS A 165 7.70 -5.04 16.72
CA LYS A 165 7.48 -6.44 16.37
C LYS A 165 8.79 -7.12 16.00
N LEU A 166 9.21 -8.06 16.82
CA LEU A 166 10.32 -8.97 16.54
C LEU A 166 9.82 -10.17 15.75
N ASP A 167 10.46 -10.49 14.62
CA ASP A 167 10.11 -11.64 13.80
C ASP A 167 11.33 -12.16 13.03
N LYS A 168 11.17 -13.26 12.30
CA LYS A 168 12.21 -13.85 11.46
C LYS A 168 11.66 -14.33 10.13
N ASN A 169 12.46 -14.26 9.11
CA ASN A 169 12.18 -14.83 7.79
C ASN A 169 13.38 -15.65 7.30
N LYS A 170 13.34 -16.12 6.06
CA LYS A 170 14.44 -16.89 5.44
C LYS A 170 15.78 -16.14 5.37
N PHE A 171 15.80 -14.83 5.56
CA PHE A 171 17.00 -13.99 5.53
C PHE A 171 17.55 -13.63 6.91
N GLY A 172 16.87 -14.04 7.99
CA GLY A 172 17.26 -13.77 9.36
C GLY A 172 16.19 -13.07 10.19
N ARG A 173 16.61 -12.59 11.37
CA ARG A 173 15.75 -11.84 12.29
C ARG A 173 15.61 -10.40 11.82
N PHE A 174 14.51 -9.80 12.16
CA PHE A 174 14.25 -8.39 11.95
C PHE A 174 13.32 -7.83 13.01
N ILE A 175 13.32 -6.53 13.11
CA ILE A 175 12.45 -5.77 13.97
C ILE A 175 11.73 -4.72 13.14
N ASP A 176 10.41 -4.64 13.34
CA ASP A 176 9.57 -3.61 12.75
C ASP A 176 9.17 -2.61 13.82
N PHE A 177 9.40 -1.33 13.54
CA PHE A 177 8.91 -0.20 14.32
C PHE A 177 7.75 0.40 13.55
N ASN A 178 6.53 0.26 14.07
CA ASN A 178 5.33 0.75 13.41
C ASN A 178 4.63 1.76 14.32
N PRO A 179 4.33 2.98 13.82
CA PRO A 179 3.52 3.90 14.58
C PRO A 179 2.08 3.39 14.70
N VAL A 180 1.44 3.64 15.83
CA VAL A 180 0.01 3.36 16.02
C VAL A 180 -0.83 4.41 15.30
N ARG A 181 -0.41 5.67 15.35
CA ARG A 181 -1.10 6.83 14.75
C ARG A 181 -0.09 7.76 14.09
N VAL A 182 -0.50 8.39 12.99
CA VAL A 182 0.34 9.35 12.26
C VAL A 182 0.10 10.80 12.65
N ARG A 183 -0.91 11.07 13.44
CA ARG A 183 -1.43 12.40 13.76
C ARG A 183 -0.36 13.47 14.01
N LYS A 184 0.71 13.13 14.75
CA LYS A 184 1.78 14.08 15.09
C LYS A 184 2.80 14.30 13.97
N TYR A 185 2.87 13.40 13.01
CA TYR A 185 3.85 13.46 11.92
C TYR A 185 3.22 13.93 10.61
N ALA A 186 1.92 13.70 10.45
CA ALA A 186 1.26 13.83 9.15
C ALA A 186 1.27 15.27 8.63
N ASP A 187 1.01 16.28 9.47
CA ASP A 187 1.00 17.67 9.00
C ASP A 187 2.38 18.12 8.52
N GLU A 188 3.44 17.82 9.27
CA GLU A 188 4.81 18.12 8.86
C GLU A 188 5.18 17.42 7.56
N MET A 189 4.85 16.13 7.43
CA MET A 189 5.10 15.35 6.22
C MET A 189 4.34 15.93 5.02
N LEU A 190 3.07 16.24 5.18
CA LEU A 190 2.25 16.83 4.13
C LEU A 190 2.73 18.26 3.78
N ASP A 191 3.26 19.02 4.75
CA ASP A 191 3.80 20.36 4.53
C ASP A 191 5.06 20.36 3.66
N THR A 192 5.83 19.26 3.64
CA THR A 192 6.94 19.09 2.69
C THR A 192 6.48 19.12 1.25
N VAL A 193 5.27 18.68 0.96
CA VAL A 193 4.67 18.69 -0.38
C VAL A 193 4.05 20.05 -0.68
N SER A 194 3.16 20.52 0.18
CA SER A 194 2.45 21.80 0.03
C SER A 194 1.74 22.23 1.33
N ARG A 195 1.68 23.54 1.57
CA ARG A 195 0.85 24.12 2.64
C ARG A 195 -0.63 24.18 2.30
N LYS A 196 -0.97 24.31 1.03
CA LYS A 196 -2.35 24.39 0.56
C LYS A 196 -2.73 23.06 -0.06
N ARG A 197 -3.60 22.33 0.59
CA ARG A 197 -3.95 20.97 0.24
C ARG A 197 -5.43 20.85 -0.05
N ILE A 198 -5.76 20.08 -1.07
CA ILE A 198 -7.12 19.71 -1.41
C ILE A 198 -7.18 18.19 -1.30
N PHE A 199 -7.97 17.69 -0.38
CA PHE A 199 -8.23 16.29 -0.19
C PHE A 199 -9.52 15.90 -0.91
N LEU A 200 -9.46 14.94 -1.81
CA LEU A 200 -10.59 14.46 -2.58
C LEU A 200 -10.83 12.98 -2.24
N SER A 201 -12.05 12.61 -1.98
CA SER A 201 -12.46 11.21 -1.88
C SER A 201 -13.98 11.10 -1.93
N ALA A 202 -14.48 9.99 -2.46
CA ALA A 202 -15.89 9.66 -2.37
C ALA A 202 -16.28 9.08 -1.00
N THR A 203 -15.33 8.73 -0.16
CA THR A 203 -15.50 7.92 1.06
C THR A 203 -14.89 8.52 2.32
N ILE A 204 -14.70 9.83 2.39
CA ILE A 204 -14.48 10.52 3.66
C ILE A 204 -15.84 10.59 4.37
N LEU A 205 -16.10 9.61 5.20
CA LEU A 205 -17.42 9.43 5.84
C LEU A 205 -17.66 10.45 6.95
N ASP A 206 -16.61 10.74 7.74
CA ASP A 206 -16.63 11.67 8.85
C ASP A 206 -15.41 12.58 8.80
N ILE A 207 -15.67 13.90 8.63
CA ILE A 207 -14.60 14.88 8.43
C ILE A 207 -13.79 15.09 9.70
N ASP A 208 -14.42 15.08 10.87
CA ASP A 208 -13.74 15.34 12.13
C ASP A 208 -12.78 14.18 12.45
N THR A 209 -13.22 12.95 12.24
CA THR A 209 -12.36 11.76 12.35
C THR A 209 -11.20 11.81 11.35
N PHE A 210 -11.46 12.21 10.11
CA PHE A 210 -10.41 12.33 9.08
C PHE A 210 -9.37 13.39 9.45
N LEU A 211 -9.79 14.58 9.85
CA LEU A 211 -8.86 15.64 10.26
C LEU A 211 -8.09 15.23 11.51
N HIS A 212 -8.76 14.58 12.48
CA HIS A 212 -8.13 14.08 13.69
C HIS A 212 -7.06 13.02 13.40
N SER A 213 -7.32 12.09 12.50
CA SER A 213 -6.35 11.05 12.17
C SER A 213 -5.06 11.60 11.56
N LEU A 214 -5.14 12.75 10.89
CA LEU A 214 -4.02 13.44 10.28
C LEU A 214 -3.48 14.62 11.10
N GLY A 215 -4.04 14.90 12.30
CA GLY A 215 -3.62 16.04 13.14
C GLY A 215 -3.87 17.40 12.50
N LEU A 216 -4.95 17.55 11.73
CA LEU A 216 -5.28 18.74 10.98
C LEU A 216 -6.47 19.52 11.57
N GLU A 217 -6.94 19.19 12.78
CA GLU A 217 -8.14 19.76 13.40
C GLU A 217 -8.03 21.29 13.62
N ASP A 218 -6.82 21.74 13.95
CA ASP A 218 -6.55 23.15 14.21
C ASP A 218 -6.29 23.96 12.91
N GLN A 219 -6.26 23.29 11.76
CA GLN A 219 -6.06 23.92 10.47
C GLN A 219 -7.34 24.58 9.97
N LYS A 220 -7.20 25.76 9.34
CA LYS A 220 -8.35 26.41 8.68
C LYS A 220 -8.78 25.58 7.48
N THR A 221 -9.84 24.80 7.64
CA THR A 221 -10.36 23.86 6.65
C THR A 221 -11.69 24.34 6.06
N LEU A 222 -11.84 24.24 4.74
CA LEU A 222 -13.11 24.35 4.05
C LEU A 222 -13.55 22.95 3.65
N TYR A 223 -14.71 22.54 4.15
CA TYR A 223 -15.31 21.25 3.81
C TYR A 223 -16.45 21.43 2.80
N VAL A 224 -16.42 20.65 1.74
CA VAL A 224 -17.48 20.60 0.73
C VAL A 224 -17.96 19.15 0.63
N ASN A 225 -19.21 18.92 1.02
CA ASN A 225 -19.85 17.61 0.90
C ASN A 225 -20.88 17.64 -0.25
N VAL A 226 -20.64 16.81 -1.27
CA VAL A 226 -21.57 16.61 -2.39
C VAL A 226 -22.43 15.42 -2.05
N THR A 227 -23.62 15.67 -1.49
CA THR A 227 -24.55 14.63 -1.04
C THR A 227 -25.46 14.12 -2.17
N GLU A 228 -25.60 14.89 -3.24
CA GLU A 228 -26.43 14.51 -4.38
C GLU A 228 -25.67 13.55 -5.28
N THR A 229 -26.20 12.36 -5.47
CA THR A 229 -25.69 11.40 -6.43
C THR A 229 -26.18 11.72 -7.83
N PRO A 230 -25.29 11.71 -8.88
CA PRO A 230 -25.71 11.86 -10.25
C PRO A 230 -26.44 10.62 -10.80
N PHE A 231 -26.45 9.51 -10.05
CA PHE A 231 -27.09 8.27 -10.47
C PHE A 231 -28.54 8.23 -10.06
N PRO A 232 -29.48 7.79 -10.93
CA PRO A 232 -30.85 7.56 -10.59
C PRO A 232 -31.01 6.57 -9.43
N LYS A 233 -31.99 6.79 -8.56
CA LYS A 233 -32.21 5.94 -7.36
C LYS A 233 -32.50 4.47 -7.70
N ASP A 234 -33.11 4.20 -8.84
CA ASP A 234 -33.40 2.86 -9.36
C ASP A 234 -32.16 2.11 -9.88
N CYS A 235 -31.00 2.79 -10.00
CA CYS A 235 -29.73 2.14 -10.32
C CYS A 235 -29.06 1.46 -9.11
N PHE A 236 -29.54 1.72 -7.87
CA PHE A 236 -28.98 1.15 -6.65
C PHE A 236 -29.71 -0.13 -6.20
N ASN A 237 -29.67 -1.17 -7.01
CA ASN A 237 -30.28 -2.46 -6.67
C ASN A 237 -29.32 -3.31 -5.83
N ILE A 238 -29.31 -3.08 -4.51
CA ILE A 238 -28.52 -3.85 -3.56
C ILE A 238 -29.38 -4.96 -2.95
N HIS A 239 -28.98 -6.20 -3.16
CA HIS A 239 -29.63 -7.38 -2.61
C HIS A 239 -28.78 -7.99 -1.49
N TYR A 240 -29.26 -7.95 -0.27
CA TYR A 240 -28.62 -8.62 0.86
C TYR A 240 -29.07 -10.07 0.94
N CYS A 241 -28.18 -11.01 0.60
CA CYS A 241 -28.44 -12.46 0.55
C CYS A 241 -27.50 -13.22 1.50
N PRO A 242 -27.72 -13.24 2.80
CA PRO A 242 -26.85 -13.89 3.76
C PRO A 242 -26.96 -15.41 3.64
N VAL A 243 -25.89 -16.07 3.23
CA VAL A 243 -25.82 -17.55 3.11
C VAL A 243 -25.10 -18.20 4.30
N GLY A 244 -24.50 -17.40 5.17
CA GLY A 244 -23.81 -17.86 6.38
C GLY A 244 -22.69 -16.93 6.82
N SER A 245 -22.06 -17.27 7.94
CA SER A 245 -20.94 -16.51 8.49
C SER A 245 -19.66 -16.80 7.73
N MET A 246 -18.93 -15.75 7.35
CA MET A 246 -17.62 -15.81 6.70
C MET A 246 -16.45 -15.57 7.68
N SER A 247 -16.69 -15.77 9.00
CA SER A 247 -15.61 -15.80 9.99
C SER A 247 -14.63 -16.94 9.69
N TYR A 248 -13.39 -16.80 10.15
CA TYR A 248 -12.33 -17.78 9.89
C TYR A 248 -12.76 -19.22 10.21
N SER A 249 -13.42 -19.44 11.35
CA SER A 249 -13.85 -20.78 11.81
C SER A 249 -15.08 -21.33 11.09
N ARG A 250 -15.86 -20.50 10.39
CA ARG A 250 -17.12 -20.93 9.76
C ARG A 250 -17.08 -20.87 8.23
N ARG A 251 -16.11 -20.21 7.64
CA ARG A 251 -16.01 -19.98 6.18
C ARG A 251 -16.07 -21.26 5.35
N GLU A 252 -15.45 -22.34 5.82
CA GLU A 252 -15.41 -23.62 5.09
C GLU A 252 -16.81 -24.21 4.91
N LYS A 253 -17.69 -24.04 5.92
CA LYS A 253 -19.11 -24.47 5.84
C LYS A 253 -19.96 -23.52 5.02
N THR A 254 -19.54 -22.27 4.88
CA THR A 254 -20.31 -21.22 4.18
C THR A 254 -19.96 -21.13 2.70
N ILE A 255 -18.71 -21.38 2.31
CA ILE A 255 -18.25 -21.30 0.91
C ILE A 255 -19.10 -22.17 -0.04
N PRO A 256 -19.44 -23.45 0.25
CA PRO A 256 -20.29 -24.22 -0.63
C PRO A 256 -21.69 -23.60 -0.85
N LYS A 257 -22.22 -22.91 0.16
CA LYS A 257 -23.49 -22.17 0.04
C LYS A 257 -23.35 -20.91 -0.82
N GLN A 258 -22.20 -20.22 -0.73
CA GLN A 258 -21.90 -19.11 -1.62
C GLN A 258 -21.76 -19.57 -3.07
N VAL A 259 -21.05 -20.66 -3.32
CA VAL A 259 -20.92 -21.26 -4.66
C VAL A 259 -22.30 -21.52 -5.25
N LYS A 260 -23.22 -22.14 -4.48
CA LYS A 260 -24.58 -22.41 -4.93
C LYS A 260 -25.40 -21.14 -5.18
N ALA A 261 -25.25 -20.11 -4.36
CA ALA A 261 -25.92 -18.82 -4.56
C ALA A 261 -25.39 -18.12 -5.82
N ILE A 262 -24.08 -18.13 -6.03
CA ILE A 262 -23.42 -17.56 -7.22
C ILE A 262 -23.81 -18.33 -8.48
N GLN A 263 -23.88 -19.66 -8.43
CA GLN A 263 -24.43 -20.48 -9.51
C GLN A 263 -25.81 -19.97 -9.95
N GLY A 264 -26.73 -19.79 -9.00
CA GLY A 264 -28.08 -19.28 -9.32
C GLY A 264 -28.08 -17.88 -9.97
N ILE A 265 -27.12 -17.01 -9.59
CA ILE A 265 -26.93 -15.70 -10.24
C ILE A 265 -26.41 -15.89 -11.67
N MET A 266 -25.41 -16.73 -11.89
CA MET A 266 -24.82 -17.00 -13.21
C MET A 266 -25.82 -17.65 -14.17
N GLU A 267 -26.70 -18.53 -13.67
CA GLU A 267 -27.79 -19.17 -14.43
C GLU A 267 -28.88 -18.13 -14.78
N ARG A 268 -29.19 -17.21 -13.88
CA ARG A 268 -30.18 -16.15 -14.13
C ARG A 268 -29.68 -15.12 -15.16
N PHE A 269 -28.37 -14.94 -15.23
CA PHE A 269 -27.72 -13.97 -16.12
C PHE A 269 -26.72 -14.65 -17.07
N PRO A 270 -27.17 -15.54 -17.96
CA PRO A 270 -26.29 -16.37 -18.78
C PRO A 270 -25.43 -15.56 -19.76
N ASN A 271 -25.97 -14.43 -20.26
CA ASN A 271 -25.34 -13.57 -21.26
C ASN A 271 -25.00 -12.19 -20.68
N LYS A 272 -24.66 -12.11 -19.38
CA LYS A 272 -24.31 -10.88 -18.72
C LYS A 272 -22.99 -11.03 -17.99
N ARG A 273 -22.13 -10.06 -18.18
CA ARG A 273 -20.84 -10.02 -17.48
C ARG A 273 -21.03 -9.69 -16.00
N GLY A 274 -20.23 -10.36 -15.18
CA GLY A 274 -20.27 -10.16 -13.74
C GLY A 274 -18.90 -10.01 -13.11
N VAL A 275 -18.89 -9.45 -11.91
CA VAL A 275 -17.70 -9.33 -11.06
C VAL A 275 -18.01 -9.95 -9.70
N ILE A 276 -17.10 -10.78 -9.22
CA ILE A 276 -17.16 -11.40 -7.89
C ILE A 276 -15.95 -10.94 -7.10
N LEU A 277 -16.20 -10.34 -5.93
CA LEU A 277 -15.19 -9.84 -4.99
C LEU A 277 -15.09 -10.79 -3.78
N PRO A 278 -14.15 -11.73 -3.78
CA PRO A 278 -14.06 -12.78 -2.75
C PRO A 278 -13.37 -12.33 -1.45
N HIS A 279 -12.78 -11.13 -1.39
CA HIS A 279 -12.03 -10.57 -0.27
C HIS A 279 -10.67 -11.27 0.04
N SER A 280 -10.49 -12.55 -0.22
CA SER A 280 -9.21 -13.25 0.01
C SER A 280 -8.91 -14.27 -1.06
N HIS A 281 -7.60 -14.58 -1.24
CA HIS A 281 -7.16 -15.61 -2.18
C HIS A 281 -7.76 -16.98 -1.90
N TYR A 282 -7.86 -17.36 -0.62
CA TYR A 282 -8.48 -18.62 -0.21
C TYR A 282 -9.94 -18.74 -0.67
N ILE A 283 -10.75 -17.69 -0.46
CA ILE A 283 -12.16 -17.67 -0.89
C ILE A 283 -12.22 -17.68 -2.42
N ARG A 284 -11.37 -16.90 -3.11
CA ARG A 284 -11.30 -16.89 -4.57
C ARG A 284 -11.06 -18.29 -5.13
N GLU A 285 -10.02 -18.97 -4.66
CA GLU A 285 -9.66 -20.32 -5.13
C GLU A 285 -10.77 -21.34 -4.87
N SER A 286 -11.39 -21.26 -3.70
CA SER A 286 -12.51 -22.11 -3.34
C SER A 286 -13.75 -21.88 -4.22
N LEU A 287 -14.06 -20.62 -4.54
CA LEU A 287 -15.18 -20.28 -5.43
C LEU A 287 -14.90 -20.73 -6.86
N VAL A 288 -13.70 -20.45 -7.38
CA VAL A 288 -13.29 -20.88 -8.72
C VAL A 288 -13.44 -22.40 -8.84
N LYS A 289 -12.86 -23.16 -7.89
CA LYS A 289 -12.98 -24.62 -7.86
C LYS A 289 -14.44 -25.07 -7.87
N GLY A 290 -15.26 -24.56 -6.96
CA GLY A 290 -16.65 -24.98 -6.86
C GLY A 290 -17.50 -24.64 -8.08
N LEU A 291 -17.26 -23.50 -8.72
CA LEU A 291 -17.96 -23.09 -9.94
C LEU A 291 -17.48 -23.87 -11.17
N THR A 292 -16.20 -24.20 -11.25
CA THR A 292 -15.63 -25.08 -12.28
C THR A 292 -16.24 -26.49 -12.20
N GLU A 293 -16.38 -27.08 -11.00
CA GLU A 293 -17.03 -28.38 -10.78
C GLU A 293 -18.53 -28.35 -11.21
N LEU A 294 -19.14 -27.19 -11.24
CA LEU A 294 -20.52 -26.98 -11.72
C LEU A 294 -20.63 -26.65 -13.22
N GLY A 295 -19.51 -26.66 -13.96
CA GLY A 295 -19.48 -26.47 -15.42
C GLY A 295 -19.42 -25.01 -15.87
N PHE A 296 -19.01 -24.07 -15.01
CA PHE A 296 -18.87 -22.66 -15.37
C PHE A 296 -17.46 -22.22 -15.76
N GLU A 297 -16.51 -23.17 -15.94
CA GLU A 297 -15.10 -22.88 -16.20
C GLU A 297 -14.91 -21.91 -17.36
N ASP A 298 -15.58 -22.13 -18.47
CA ASP A 298 -15.46 -21.30 -19.69
C ASP A 298 -15.87 -19.84 -19.50
N ARG A 299 -16.67 -19.53 -18.48
CA ARG A 299 -17.12 -18.18 -18.17
C ARG A 299 -16.23 -17.46 -17.15
N ILE A 300 -15.38 -18.22 -16.43
CA ILE A 300 -14.60 -17.68 -15.33
C ILE A 300 -13.31 -17.08 -15.84
N VAL A 301 -13.08 -15.80 -15.48
CA VAL A 301 -11.78 -15.13 -15.61
C VAL A 301 -11.23 -14.93 -14.20
N THR A 302 -10.05 -15.45 -13.95
CA THR A 302 -9.36 -15.33 -12.65
C THR A 302 -7.86 -15.29 -12.86
N HIS A 303 -7.11 -15.01 -11.79
CA HIS A 303 -5.66 -14.89 -11.85
C HIS A 303 -4.99 -15.45 -10.59
N GLY A 304 -3.70 -15.74 -10.67
CA GLY A 304 -2.85 -16.08 -9.54
C GLY A 304 -2.51 -14.86 -8.67
N SER A 305 -1.53 -15.03 -7.79
CA SER A 305 -0.98 -13.95 -6.96
C SER A 305 0.10 -13.14 -7.69
N ASP A 306 0.57 -13.61 -8.84
CA ASP A 306 1.60 -12.94 -9.62
C ASP A 306 1.02 -11.76 -10.43
N VAL A 307 1.86 -10.72 -10.61
CA VAL A 307 1.45 -9.47 -11.27
C VAL A 307 1.12 -9.69 -12.75
N LYS A 308 1.95 -10.49 -13.46
CA LYS A 308 1.77 -10.69 -14.91
C LYS A 308 0.50 -11.46 -15.24
N GLY A 309 0.22 -12.53 -14.47
CA GLY A 309 -1.01 -13.30 -14.65
C GLY A 309 -2.25 -12.46 -14.35
N ARG A 310 -2.16 -11.58 -13.35
CA ARG A 310 -3.24 -10.64 -13.03
C ARG A 310 -3.49 -9.65 -14.15
N GLU A 311 -2.45 -8.99 -14.66
CA GLU A 311 -2.56 -8.03 -15.77
C GLU A 311 -3.14 -8.70 -17.01
N ALA A 312 -2.68 -9.90 -17.35
CA ALA A 312 -3.18 -10.66 -18.49
C ALA A 312 -4.67 -11.04 -18.34
N ALA A 313 -5.09 -11.47 -17.15
CA ALA A 313 -6.50 -11.81 -16.91
C ALA A 313 -7.41 -10.57 -16.98
N LEU A 314 -6.99 -9.45 -16.42
CA LEU A 314 -7.73 -8.18 -16.50
C LEU A 314 -7.80 -7.68 -17.95
N ASP A 315 -6.68 -7.70 -18.67
CA ASP A 315 -6.62 -7.29 -20.07
C ASP A 315 -7.55 -8.15 -20.95
N TYR A 316 -7.54 -9.47 -20.73
CA TYR A 316 -8.49 -10.38 -21.39
C TYR A 316 -9.94 -10.05 -21.05
N PHE A 317 -10.26 -9.85 -19.77
CA PHE A 317 -11.62 -9.50 -19.34
C PHE A 317 -12.07 -8.19 -19.97
N PHE A 318 -11.27 -7.14 -19.98
CA PHE A 318 -11.66 -5.83 -20.50
C PHE A 318 -11.76 -5.81 -22.04
N LYS A 319 -10.92 -6.54 -22.78
CA LYS A 319 -10.86 -6.53 -24.24
C LYS A 319 -11.74 -7.59 -24.90
N SER A 320 -12.21 -8.58 -24.17
CA SER A 320 -13.04 -9.63 -24.73
C SER A 320 -14.40 -9.09 -25.17
N GLU A 321 -14.90 -9.58 -26.31
CA GLU A 321 -16.24 -9.29 -26.82
C GLU A 321 -17.32 -10.23 -26.24
N ARG A 322 -16.95 -11.22 -25.43
CA ARG A 322 -17.89 -12.15 -24.80
C ARG A 322 -18.72 -11.44 -23.76
N ASP A 323 -20.03 -11.59 -23.81
CA ASP A 323 -20.99 -10.97 -22.88
C ASP A 323 -21.26 -11.82 -21.62
N ASP A 324 -20.68 -13.03 -21.52
CA ASP A 324 -20.97 -13.99 -20.45
C ASP A 324 -19.83 -14.16 -19.41
N LEU A 325 -18.73 -13.44 -19.54
CA LEU A 325 -17.57 -13.57 -18.66
C LEU A 325 -17.85 -13.10 -17.22
N VAL A 326 -17.27 -13.81 -16.27
CA VAL A 326 -17.34 -13.51 -14.84
C VAL A 326 -15.94 -13.39 -14.29
N LEU A 327 -15.57 -12.19 -13.88
CA LEU A 327 -14.28 -11.91 -13.24
C LEU A 327 -14.33 -12.20 -11.74
N ILE A 328 -13.49 -13.12 -11.27
CA ILE A 328 -13.32 -13.41 -9.84
C ILE A 328 -11.95 -12.91 -9.39
N SER A 329 -11.93 -11.77 -8.71
CA SER A 329 -10.67 -11.09 -8.36
C SER A 329 -10.71 -10.47 -6.97
N THR A 330 -9.59 -10.52 -6.27
CA THR A 330 -9.35 -9.84 -5.00
C THR A 330 -8.77 -8.42 -5.18
N TYR A 331 -8.50 -8.00 -6.40
CA TYR A 331 -7.75 -6.76 -6.70
C TYR A 331 -8.59 -5.64 -7.32
N VAL A 332 -9.80 -5.94 -7.78
CA VAL A 332 -10.63 -4.94 -8.48
C VAL A 332 -11.63 -4.25 -7.56
N THR A 333 -11.25 -4.06 -6.31
CA THR A 333 -12.08 -3.38 -5.30
C THR A 333 -12.08 -1.88 -5.48
N GLU A 334 -10.99 -1.32 -5.99
CA GLU A 334 -10.79 0.11 -6.18
C GLU A 334 -9.99 0.38 -7.47
N GLY A 335 -10.11 1.59 -8.04
CA GLY A 335 -9.32 2.02 -9.20
C GLY A 335 -9.75 1.44 -10.56
N PHE A 336 -10.87 0.72 -10.62
CA PHE A 336 -11.38 0.14 -11.86
C PHE A 336 -12.74 0.70 -12.24
N ASP A 337 -12.87 1.13 -13.49
CA ASP A 337 -14.12 1.63 -14.05
C ASP A 337 -14.76 0.58 -14.98
N PHE A 338 -15.78 -0.09 -14.45
CA PHE A 338 -16.55 -1.10 -15.18
C PHE A 338 -17.72 -0.46 -15.93
N LYS A 339 -17.45 0.28 -17.01
CA LYS A 339 -18.46 0.98 -17.77
C LYS A 339 -19.40 0.04 -18.52
N GLY A 340 -20.67 0.35 -18.44
CA GLY A 340 -21.72 -0.26 -19.27
C GLY A 340 -21.79 -1.79 -19.07
N LYS A 341 -21.59 -2.54 -20.16
CA LYS A 341 -21.67 -4.00 -20.15
C LYS A 341 -20.46 -4.72 -19.55
N LEU A 342 -19.43 -4.00 -19.07
CA LEU A 342 -18.26 -4.64 -18.48
C LEU A 342 -18.57 -5.32 -17.14
N ALA A 343 -19.54 -4.80 -16.37
CA ALA A 343 -20.07 -5.47 -15.18
C ALA A 343 -21.54 -5.09 -15.00
N GLU A 344 -22.44 -6.00 -15.35
CA GLU A 344 -23.87 -5.79 -15.20
C GLU A 344 -24.41 -6.31 -13.87
N TRP A 345 -23.62 -7.10 -13.15
CA TRP A 345 -23.87 -7.54 -11.78
C TRP A 345 -22.59 -7.73 -10.99
N LEU A 346 -22.68 -7.57 -9.67
CA LEU A 346 -21.56 -7.69 -8.75
C LEU A 346 -21.96 -8.51 -7.53
N VAL A 347 -21.06 -9.39 -7.09
CA VAL A 347 -21.21 -10.13 -5.84
C VAL A 347 -20.06 -9.76 -4.89
N LEU A 348 -20.43 -9.24 -3.72
CA LEU A 348 -19.52 -9.08 -2.60
C LEU A 348 -19.66 -10.29 -1.67
N CYS A 349 -18.66 -11.16 -1.63
CA CYS A 349 -18.73 -12.41 -0.87
C CYS A 349 -18.61 -12.23 0.64
N LYS A 350 -18.00 -11.15 1.06
CA LYS A 350 -17.78 -10.80 2.46
C LYS A 350 -17.58 -9.30 2.59
N VAL A 351 -18.17 -8.69 3.62
CA VAL A 351 -17.80 -7.31 4.00
C VAL A 351 -16.31 -7.27 4.38
N PRO A 352 -15.50 -6.40 3.78
CA PRO A 352 -14.06 -6.34 4.01
C PRO A 352 -13.75 -5.63 5.34
N TYR A 353 -13.87 -6.35 6.46
CA TYR A 353 -13.36 -5.86 7.73
C TYR A 353 -11.83 -5.95 7.75
N LEU A 354 -11.18 -4.95 8.34
CA LEU A 354 -9.75 -5.00 8.61
C LEU A 354 -9.41 -6.24 9.45
N PRO A 355 -8.32 -6.95 9.15
CA PRO A 355 -7.89 -8.10 9.94
C PRO A 355 -7.41 -7.61 11.32
N ILE A 356 -8.17 -7.88 12.37
CA ILE A 356 -7.79 -7.55 13.75
C ILE A 356 -6.68 -8.49 14.21
N ALA A 357 -6.87 -9.79 13.99
CA ALA A 357 -5.90 -10.80 14.42
C ALA A 357 -4.54 -10.61 13.71
N ASN A 358 -3.48 -10.56 14.49
CA ASN A 358 -2.10 -10.35 14.04
C ASN A 358 -1.80 -8.94 13.45
N ASN A 359 -2.66 -7.97 13.71
CA ASN A 359 -2.37 -6.57 13.42
C ASN A 359 -2.30 -5.78 14.74
N PRO A 360 -1.11 -5.66 15.37
CA PRO A 360 -0.94 -5.01 16.66
C PRO A 360 -1.40 -3.54 16.66
N THR A 361 -1.25 -2.84 15.55
CA THR A 361 -1.71 -1.45 15.41
C THR A 361 -3.23 -1.36 15.57
N ILE A 362 -3.98 -2.20 14.84
CA ILE A 362 -5.44 -2.23 14.96
C ILE A 362 -5.88 -2.72 16.33
N GLU A 363 -5.21 -3.75 16.90
CA GLU A 363 -5.50 -4.23 18.24
C GLU A 363 -5.30 -3.13 19.31
N THR A 364 -4.25 -2.32 19.19
CA THR A 364 -3.98 -1.20 20.10
C THR A 364 -5.04 -0.11 19.95
N ARG A 365 -5.36 0.29 18.73
CA ARG A 365 -6.39 1.30 18.46
C ARG A 365 -7.76 0.88 18.97
N LEU A 366 -8.14 -0.38 18.80
CA LEU A 366 -9.41 -0.93 19.30
C LEU A 366 -9.49 -0.93 20.84
N LYS A 367 -8.36 -1.11 21.53
CA LYS A 367 -8.33 -1.04 23.00
C LYS A 367 -8.48 0.39 23.51
N GLU A 368 -7.94 1.36 22.77
CA GLU A 368 -7.98 2.76 23.15
C GLU A 368 -9.32 3.41 22.81
N ASP A 369 -9.92 3.05 21.68
CA ASP A 369 -11.16 3.65 21.23
C ASP A 369 -12.02 2.67 20.41
N GLU A 370 -12.77 1.83 21.14
CA GLU A 370 -13.62 0.81 20.54
C GLU A 370 -14.74 1.39 19.66
N HIS A 371 -15.21 2.61 19.94
CA HIS A 371 -16.29 3.25 19.19
C HIS A 371 -15.86 3.85 17.86
N GLN A 372 -14.62 4.30 17.74
CA GLN A 372 -14.08 4.88 16.49
C GLN A 372 -13.70 3.81 15.45
N TRP A 373 -13.48 2.56 15.87
CA TRP A 373 -12.90 1.51 15.02
C TRP A 373 -13.84 0.33 14.75
N ARG A 374 -15.07 0.35 15.25
CA ARG A 374 -16.16 -0.58 14.92
C ARG A 374 -17.12 0.01 13.94
#